data_1b4f54ae8e00775c1e8d61f089545e75
#
_entry.id   1b4f54ae8e00775c1e8d61f089545e75
#
_cell.length_a   1.000
_cell.length_b   1.000
_cell.length_c   1.000
_cell.angle_alpha   90.00
_cell.angle_beta   90.00
_cell.angle_gamma   90.00
#
_symmetry.space_group_name_H-M   'P 1'
#
loop_
_entity.id
_entity.type
_entity.pdbx_description
1 polymer ?
#
loop_
_entity_poly.entity_id
_entity_poly.type
_entity_poly.pdbx_seq_one_letter_code
_entity_poly.pdbx_strand_id
1 'polypeptide(L)'
;MTDPPADILRRLRPIPTTAGPPTTRPRDVSGVDPDGAPRHVEVVEAAAPVVLLFLTAVCLGCRDLWSGLAELHAGLDAVARLAVVTKSAPEDDPASIRELAGDVTSRLGVPVVMSTPAYGHYRAAAPFLVVVTPAEVLTEAVAWGVEETLRSAVTALSPR
;
A
#
# COMPACT_ATOMS: atom_id res chain seq x y z
N MET A 1 -26.96 36.69 4.26
CA MET A 1 -26.27 35.47 3.86
C MET A 1 -25.43 35.84 2.64
N THR A 2 -24.11 35.95 2.82
CA THR A 2 -23.17 36.29 1.76
C THR A 2 -22.77 35.01 1.07
N ASP A 3 -23.05 34.89 -0.22
CA ASP A 3 -22.47 33.83 -1.03
C ASP A 3 -20.94 33.87 -0.93
N PRO A 4 -20.27 32.74 -0.76
CA PRO A 4 -18.82 32.71 -0.84
C PRO A 4 -18.42 33.23 -2.23
N PRO A 5 -17.44 34.10 -2.30
CA PRO A 5 -17.05 34.70 -3.58
C PRO A 5 -16.68 33.59 -4.56
N ALA A 6 -17.33 33.58 -5.71
CA ALA A 6 -17.09 32.66 -6.82
C ALA A 6 -15.61 32.59 -7.25
N ASP A 7 -14.81 33.50 -6.75
CA ASP A 7 -13.38 33.62 -7.00
C ASP A 7 -12.53 32.59 -6.24
N ILE A 8 -13.06 32.05 -5.13
CA ILE A 8 -12.35 30.99 -4.37
C ILE A 8 -12.46 29.65 -5.11
N LEU A 9 -13.59 29.36 -5.73
CA LEU A 9 -13.78 28.13 -6.49
C LEU A 9 -12.97 28.12 -7.79
N ARG A 10 -12.67 29.29 -8.35
CA ARG A 10 -11.78 29.44 -9.54
C ARG A 10 -10.31 29.23 -9.21
N ARG A 11 -9.92 29.38 -7.95
CA ARG A 11 -8.54 29.17 -7.48
C ARG A 11 -8.27 27.72 -7.06
N LEU A 12 -9.30 26.93 -6.87
CA LEU A 12 -9.15 25.50 -6.75
C LEU A 12 -8.82 24.97 -8.15
N ARG A 13 -7.54 24.93 -8.47
CA ARG A 13 -7.08 24.17 -9.64
C ARG A 13 -7.61 22.75 -9.47
N PRO A 14 -8.35 22.20 -10.45
CA PRO A 14 -8.64 20.78 -10.43
C PRO A 14 -7.30 20.07 -10.23
N ILE A 15 -7.22 19.20 -9.25
CA ILE A 15 -6.10 18.27 -9.16
C ILE A 15 -6.11 17.55 -10.51
N PRO A 16 -5.06 17.66 -11.32
CA PRO A 16 -5.08 16.96 -12.58
C PRO A 16 -5.18 15.47 -12.28
N THR A 17 -6.34 14.90 -12.53
CA THR A 17 -6.50 13.45 -12.62
C THR A 17 -5.89 12.99 -13.94
N THR A 18 -4.62 13.27 -14.12
CA THR A 18 -3.83 12.60 -15.13
C THR A 18 -3.46 11.25 -14.56
N ALA A 19 -4.40 10.32 -14.65
CA ALA A 19 -4.07 8.91 -14.59
C ALA A 19 -3.27 8.57 -15.86
N GLY A 20 -2.08 9.13 -15.96
CA GLY A 20 -1.08 8.59 -16.87
C GLY A 20 -0.67 7.21 -16.36
N PRO A 21 -0.15 6.31 -17.23
CA PRO A 21 0.36 5.03 -16.77
C PRO A 21 1.45 5.27 -15.71
N PRO A 22 1.51 4.42 -14.66
CA PRO A 22 2.55 4.54 -13.64
C PRO A 22 3.93 4.54 -14.27
N THR A 23 4.78 5.52 -13.91
CA THR A 23 6.16 5.63 -14.42
C THR A 23 7.17 4.97 -13.49
N THR A 24 6.75 4.56 -12.30
CA THR A 24 7.58 3.88 -11.32
C THR A 24 7.94 2.49 -11.81
N ARG A 25 9.21 2.13 -11.70
CA ARG A 25 9.68 0.78 -12.07
C ARG A 25 9.49 -0.20 -10.92
N PRO A 26 9.21 -1.48 -11.22
CA PRO A 26 9.19 -2.52 -10.21
C PRO A 26 10.52 -2.59 -9.46
N ARG A 27 10.43 -2.72 -8.14
CA ARG A 27 11.58 -2.87 -7.26
C ARG A 27 11.22 -3.73 -6.06
N ASP A 28 12.13 -4.61 -5.67
CA ASP A 28 12.00 -5.38 -4.44
C ASP A 28 11.94 -4.48 -3.22
N VAL A 29 11.29 -4.93 -2.18
CA VAL A 29 11.21 -4.23 -0.90
C VAL A 29 12.07 -4.96 0.13
N SER A 30 13.03 -4.27 0.69
CA SER A 30 13.90 -4.79 1.74
C SER A 30 13.84 -3.91 2.97
N GLY A 31 13.88 -4.53 4.13
CA GLY A 31 13.85 -3.84 5.41
C GLY A 31 13.90 -4.83 6.55
N VAL A 32 13.26 -4.47 7.67
CA VAL A 32 13.14 -5.35 8.83
C VAL A 32 11.66 -5.53 9.18
N ASP A 33 11.34 -6.63 9.82
CA ASP A 33 10.02 -6.77 10.43
C ASP A 33 9.96 -6.01 11.77
N PRO A 34 8.79 -5.94 12.42
CA PRO A 34 8.68 -5.26 13.71
C PRO A 34 9.53 -5.86 14.83
N ASP A 35 10.00 -7.09 14.69
CA ASP A 35 10.90 -7.74 15.64
C ASP A 35 12.38 -7.50 15.31
N GLY A 36 12.68 -6.76 14.25
CA GLY A 36 14.02 -6.41 13.81
C GLY A 36 14.68 -7.44 12.91
N ALA A 37 14.00 -8.51 12.53
CA ALA A 37 14.52 -9.52 11.62
C ALA A 37 14.53 -9.01 10.17
N PRO A 38 15.58 -9.26 9.38
CA PRO A 38 15.60 -8.87 7.97
C PRO A 38 14.44 -9.51 7.19
N ARG A 39 13.81 -8.70 6.35
CA ARG A 39 12.71 -9.13 5.47
C ARG A 39 12.93 -8.61 4.06
N HIS A 40 12.56 -9.44 3.10
CA HIS A 40 12.67 -9.12 1.69
C HIS A 40 11.39 -9.56 0.97
N VAL A 41 10.81 -8.66 0.19
CA VAL A 41 9.68 -8.97 -0.67
C VAL A 41 10.16 -8.93 -2.12
N GLU A 42 10.15 -10.07 -2.76
CA GLU A 42 10.49 -10.18 -4.18
C GLU A 42 9.39 -9.59 -5.04
N VAL A 43 9.77 -8.73 -5.94
CA VAL A 43 8.91 -8.12 -6.96
C VAL A 43 9.46 -8.42 -8.35
N VAL A 44 10.74 -8.15 -8.56
CA VAL A 44 11.39 -8.22 -9.88
C VAL A 44 11.48 -9.66 -10.39
N GLU A 45 11.65 -10.63 -9.51
CA GLU A 45 11.72 -12.06 -9.86
C GLU A 45 10.54 -12.85 -9.30
N ALA A 46 9.48 -12.17 -8.89
CA ALA A 46 8.32 -12.83 -8.30
C ALA A 46 7.59 -13.70 -9.33
N ALA A 47 7.13 -14.87 -8.87
CA ALA A 47 6.34 -15.79 -9.71
C ALA A 47 4.88 -15.34 -9.90
N ALA A 48 4.41 -14.42 -9.07
CA ALA A 48 3.05 -13.89 -9.10
C ALA A 48 3.08 -12.37 -8.90
N PRO A 49 2.04 -11.65 -9.33
CA PRO A 49 1.90 -10.23 -8.99
C PRO A 49 1.95 -9.99 -7.49
N VAL A 50 2.43 -8.83 -7.10
CA VAL A 50 2.54 -8.42 -5.69
C VAL A 50 1.67 -7.20 -5.46
N VAL A 51 0.89 -7.24 -4.40
CA VAL A 51 0.13 -6.10 -3.90
C VAL A 51 0.87 -5.55 -2.69
N LEU A 52 1.43 -4.37 -2.84
CA LEU A 52 2.10 -3.64 -1.77
C LEU A 52 1.11 -2.67 -1.14
N LEU A 53 0.85 -2.85 0.14
CA LEU A 53 -0.03 -1.98 0.91
C LEU A 53 0.82 -1.16 1.88
N PHE A 54 0.91 0.14 1.63
CA PHE A 54 1.69 1.07 2.43
C PHE A 54 0.83 1.65 3.55
N LEU A 55 1.16 1.30 4.77
CA LEU A 55 0.46 1.70 5.98
C LEU A 55 1.43 2.35 6.98
N THR A 56 0.89 3.08 7.94
CA THR A 56 1.64 3.57 9.10
C THR A 56 0.85 3.32 10.39
N ALA A 57 1.53 3.40 11.54
CA ALA A 57 0.89 3.20 12.84
C ALA A 57 -0.02 4.36 13.23
N VAL A 58 0.28 5.58 12.78
CA VAL A 58 -0.42 6.81 13.19
C VAL A 58 -1.49 7.28 12.21
N CYS A 59 -1.62 6.64 11.08
CA CYS A 59 -2.56 7.00 10.04
C CYS A 59 -3.98 6.53 10.40
N LEU A 60 -4.93 7.45 10.54
CA LEU A 60 -6.31 7.11 10.83
C LEU A 60 -6.95 6.29 9.71
N GLY A 61 -6.69 6.63 8.45
CA GLY A 61 -7.19 5.90 7.29
C GLY A 61 -6.60 4.49 7.14
N CYS A 62 -5.52 4.18 7.87
CA CYS A 62 -4.91 2.86 7.85
C CYS A 62 -5.58 1.86 8.80
N ARG A 63 -6.34 2.31 9.78
CA ARG A 63 -6.90 1.44 10.84
C ARG A 63 -7.76 0.31 10.31
N ASP A 64 -8.69 0.63 9.41
CA ASP A 64 -9.57 -0.36 8.81
C ASP A 64 -8.80 -1.37 7.97
N LEU A 65 -7.72 -0.93 7.33
CA LEU A 65 -6.86 -1.80 6.54
C LEU A 65 -6.04 -2.74 7.41
N TRP A 66 -5.50 -2.26 8.53
CA TRP A 66 -4.84 -3.12 9.51
C TRP A 66 -5.79 -4.22 10.03
N SER A 67 -7.01 -3.83 10.39
CA SER A 67 -8.03 -4.78 10.86
C SER A 67 -8.52 -5.71 9.77
N GLY A 68 -8.48 -5.27 8.52
CA GLY A 68 -9.01 -5.99 7.36
C GLY A 68 -7.97 -6.78 6.56
N LEU A 69 -6.74 -6.96 7.06
CA LEU A 69 -5.70 -7.67 6.32
C LEU A 69 -6.08 -9.11 5.98
N ALA A 70 -6.78 -9.81 6.87
CA ALA A 70 -7.26 -11.17 6.60
C ALA A 70 -8.26 -11.20 5.44
N GLU A 71 -9.15 -10.24 5.37
CA GLU A 71 -10.14 -10.10 4.30
C GLU A 71 -9.47 -9.76 2.96
N LEU A 72 -8.51 -8.83 2.98
CA LEU A 72 -7.71 -8.50 1.79
C LEU A 72 -6.93 -9.72 1.29
N HIS A 73 -6.28 -10.43 2.18
CA HIS A 73 -5.54 -11.65 1.85
C HIS A 73 -6.47 -12.69 1.22
N ALA A 74 -7.61 -12.96 1.83
CA ALA A 74 -8.57 -13.91 1.30
C ALA A 74 -9.07 -13.54 -0.11
N GLY A 75 -9.26 -12.26 -0.38
CA GLY A 75 -9.70 -11.77 -1.69
C GLY A 75 -8.61 -11.77 -2.76
N LEU A 76 -7.34 -11.82 -2.40
CA LEU A 76 -6.20 -11.70 -3.33
C LEU A 76 -5.38 -12.97 -3.46
N ASP A 77 -5.46 -13.89 -2.52
CA ASP A 77 -4.56 -15.04 -2.36
C ASP A 77 -4.45 -15.92 -3.62
N ALA A 78 -5.54 -16.07 -4.36
CA ALA A 78 -5.55 -16.86 -5.59
C ALA A 78 -4.81 -16.21 -6.78
N VAL A 79 -4.61 -14.89 -6.76
CA VAL A 79 -4.12 -14.12 -7.93
C VAL A 79 -2.87 -13.31 -7.67
N ALA A 80 -2.54 -13.03 -6.42
CA ALA A 80 -1.42 -12.17 -6.05
C ALA A 80 -0.90 -12.48 -4.65
N ARG A 81 0.28 -11.95 -4.34
CA ARG A 81 0.83 -11.96 -2.98
C ARG A 81 0.62 -10.58 -2.36
N LEU A 82 0.14 -10.56 -1.13
CA LEU A 82 -0.03 -9.34 -0.34
C LEU A 82 1.18 -9.14 0.58
N ALA A 83 1.71 -7.93 0.61
CA ALA A 83 2.73 -7.51 1.58
C ALA A 83 2.38 -6.13 2.12
N VAL A 84 2.63 -5.90 3.39
CA VAL A 84 2.46 -4.61 4.05
C VAL A 84 3.82 -3.95 4.21
N VAL A 85 3.90 -2.68 3.84
CA VAL A 85 5.10 -1.86 3.97
C VAL A 85 4.81 -0.70 4.90
N THR A 86 5.63 -0.54 5.94
CA THR A 86 5.58 0.62 6.84
C THR A 86 6.87 1.40 6.71
N LYS A 87 6.93 2.57 7.35
CA LYS A 87 8.19 3.29 7.47
C LYS A 87 9.10 2.62 8.48
N SER A 88 10.40 2.86 8.34
CA SER A 88 11.41 2.39 9.30
C SER A 88 11.34 3.19 10.60
N ALA A 89 11.84 2.61 11.70
CA ALA A 89 12.06 3.37 12.93
C ALA A 89 13.09 4.51 12.66
N PRO A 90 12.95 5.69 13.30
CA PRO A 90 11.96 6.03 14.31
C PRO A 90 10.62 6.57 13.77
N GLU A 91 10.46 6.69 12.45
CA GLU A 91 9.24 7.26 11.86
C GLU A 91 7.98 6.45 12.19
N ASP A 92 8.07 5.12 12.16
CA ASP A 92 7.07 4.22 12.71
C ASP A 92 7.66 3.47 13.91
N ASP A 93 6.87 3.32 14.96
CA ASP A 93 7.26 2.58 16.16
C ASP A 93 7.06 1.07 15.92
N PRO A 94 8.14 0.25 16.00
CA PRO A 94 8.00 -1.20 15.79
C PRO A 94 7.01 -1.88 16.71
N ALA A 95 6.91 -1.45 17.96
CA ALA A 95 5.95 -2.04 18.92
C ALA A 95 4.50 -1.75 18.51
N SER A 96 4.22 -0.54 18.03
CA SER A 96 2.89 -0.18 17.51
C SER A 96 2.54 -0.95 16.24
N ILE A 97 3.49 -1.11 15.33
CA ILE A 97 3.29 -1.92 14.12
C ILE A 97 3.03 -3.38 14.48
N ARG A 98 3.78 -3.94 15.42
CA ARG A 98 3.58 -5.32 15.90
C ARG A 98 2.17 -5.52 16.45
N GLU A 99 1.68 -4.59 17.25
CA GLU A 99 0.34 -4.64 17.82
C GLU A 99 -0.75 -4.58 16.75
N LEU A 100 -0.62 -3.67 15.79
CA LEU A 100 -1.58 -3.52 14.68
C LEU A 100 -1.57 -4.72 13.73
N ALA A 101 -0.41 -5.25 13.42
CA ALA A 101 -0.28 -6.41 12.54
C ALA A 101 -0.78 -7.70 13.20
N GLY A 102 -0.68 -7.81 14.53
CA GLY A 102 -1.09 -9.01 15.26
C GLY A 102 -0.35 -10.25 14.75
N ASP A 103 -1.08 -11.30 14.49
CA ASP A 103 -0.58 -12.58 14.01
C ASP A 103 -0.65 -12.77 12.48
N VAL A 104 -0.88 -11.69 11.72
CA VAL A 104 -1.14 -11.77 10.28
C VAL A 104 0.00 -12.44 9.52
N THR A 105 1.25 -12.18 9.89
CA THR A 105 2.40 -12.80 9.24
C THR A 105 2.48 -14.29 9.52
N SER A 106 2.35 -14.69 10.79
CA SER A 106 2.44 -16.10 11.18
C SER A 106 1.23 -16.93 10.74
N ARG A 107 0.06 -16.33 10.77
CA ARG A 107 -1.20 -17.02 10.43
C ARG A 107 -1.49 -17.05 8.93
N LEU A 108 -1.22 -15.96 8.21
CA LEU A 108 -1.59 -15.81 6.81
C LEU A 108 -0.39 -15.78 5.86
N GLY A 109 0.83 -15.67 6.37
CA GLY A 109 2.03 -15.51 5.55
C GLY A 109 2.14 -14.14 4.90
N VAL A 110 1.45 -13.12 5.40
CA VAL A 110 1.54 -11.74 4.91
C VAL A 110 2.73 -11.05 5.59
N PRO A 111 3.82 -10.76 4.88
CA PRO A 111 4.95 -10.07 5.48
C PRO A 111 4.63 -8.61 5.79
N VAL A 112 5.17 -8.12 6.90
CA VAL A 112 5.16 -6.71 7.27
C VAL A 112 6.61 -6.25 7.27
N VAL A 113 6.95 -5.35 6.35
CA VAL A 113 8.32 -4.87 6.15
C VAL A 113 8.38 -3.38 6.46
N MET A 114 9.26 -3.00 7.37
CA MET A 114 9.54 -1.61 7.71
C MET A 114 10.64 -1.09 6.79
N SER A 115 10.28 -0.25 5.83
CA SER A 115 11.20 0.26 4.81
C SER A 115 10.82 1.67 4.34
N THR A 116 11.43 2.68 4.92
CA THR A 116 11.33 4.07 4.44
C THR A 116 11.81 4.21 2.99
N PRO A 117 12.91 3.55 2.54
CA PRO A 117 13.31 3.61 1.14
C PRO A 117 12.24 3.15 0.14
N ALA A 118 11.43 2.15 0.50
CA ALA A 118 10.33 1.70 -0.36
C ALA A 118 9.25 2.79 -0.52
N TYR A 119 8.94 3.54 0.53
CA TYR A 119 8.06 4.70 0.44
C TYR A 119 8.57 5.74 -0.56
N GLY A 120 9.86 6.03 -0.52
CA GLY A 120 10.49 6.96 -1.44
C GLY A 120 10.44 6.47 -2.88
N HIS A 121 10.76 5.21 -3.11
CA HIS A 121 10.79 4.62 -4.44
C HIS A 121 9.41 4.62 -5.11
N TYR A 122 8.38 4.15 -4.40
CA TYR A 122 7.02 4.09 -4.92
C TYR A 122 6.22 5.39 -4.73
N ARG A 123 6.83 6.42 -4.15
CA ARG A 123 6.17 7.71 -3.85
C ARG A 123 4.89 7.53 -3.05
N ALA A 124 4.94 6.62 -2.09
CA ALA A 124 3.78 6.27 -1.29
C ALA A 124 3.49 7.32 -0.22
N ALA A 125 2.21 7.57 0.01
CA ALA A 125 1.70 8.31 1.16
C ALA A 125 0.55 7.49 1.76
N ALA A 126 0.75 6.96 2.96
CA ALA A 126 -0.20 6.03 3.57
C ALA A 126 -1.60 6.67 3.80
N PRO A 127 -2.69 5.93 3.60
CA PRO A 127 -2.74 4.57 3.08
C PRO A 127 -2.62 4.51 1.55
N PHE A 128 -1.78 3.66 1.03
CA PHE A 128 -1.46 3.64 -0.40
C PHE A 128 -1.33 2.21 -0.92
N LEU A 129 -1.77 1.99 -2.15
CA LEU A 129 -1.77 0.70 -2.82
C LEU A 129 -0.89 0.74 -4.06
N VAL A 130 -0.01 -0.23 -4.19
CA VAL A 130 0.74 -0.48 -5.43
C VAL A 130 0.52 -1.93 -5.84
N VAL A 131 0.07 -2.14 -7.06
CA VAL A 131 -0.01 -3.47 -7.67
C VAL A 131 1.09 -3.57 -8.72
N VAL A 132 1.96 -4.53 -8.57
CA VAL A 132 3.20 -4.60 -9.36
C VAL A 132 3.46 -6.03 -9.83
N THR A 133 3.95 -6.15 -11.06
CA THR A 133 4.51 -7.38 -11.63
C THR A 133 6.02 -7.18 -11.86
N PRO A 134 6.78 -8.23 -12.18
CA PRO A 134 8.18 -8.05 -12.56
C PRO A 134 8.38 -7.08 -13.73
N ALA A 135 7.40 -6.98 -14.62
CA ALA A 135 7.51 -6.16 -15.83
C ALA A 135 7.11 -4.69 -15.61
N GLU A 136 6.10 -4.45 -14.77
CA GLU A 136 5.51 -3.10 -14.65
C GLU A 136 4.72 -2.91 -13.36
N VAL A 137 4.55 -1.65 -12.98
CA VAL A 137 3.57 -1.23 -11.98
C VAL A 137 2.21 -1.11 -12.66
N LEU A 138 1.25 -1.92 -12.23
CA LEU A 138 -0.09 -1.97 -12.84
C LEU A 138 -1.00 -0.85 -12.34
N THR A 139 -0.89 -0.49 -11.06
CA THR A 139 -1.64 0.62 -10.48
C THR A 139 -0.95 1.19 -9.24
N GLU A 140 -1.18 2.47 -9.04
CA GLU A 140 -0.83 3.22 -7.83
C GLU A 140 -2.08 3.99 -7.42
N ALA A 141 -2.56 3.81 -6.18
CA ALA A 141 -3.79 4.43 -5.71
C ALA A 141 -3.80 4.65 -4.21
N VAL A 142 -4.59 5.60 -3.76
CA VAL A 142 -4.91 5.74 -2.34
C VAL A 142 -5.79 4.57 -1.91
N ALA A 143 -5.48 3.97 -0.78
CA ALA A 143 -6.22 2.82 -0.26
C ALA A 143 -7.33 3.26 0.71
N TRP A 144 -8.54 3.39 0.22
CA TRP A 144 -9.71 3.81 0.98
C TRP A 144 -10.53 2.62 1.48
N GLY A 145 -10.21 2.10 2.68
CA GLY A 145 -10.94 0.97 3.25
C GLY A 145 -10.68 -0.35 2.51
N VAL A 146 -11.18 -1.45 3.07
CA VAL A 146 -10.91 -2.80 2.57
C VAL A 146 -11.58 -3.06 1.23
N GLU A 147 -12.87 -2.76 1.11
CA GLU A 147 -13.65 -3.05 -0.10
C GLU A 147 -13.11 -2.32 -1.33
N GLU A 148 -12.87 -1.03 -1.20
CA GLU A 148 -12.35 -0.19 -2.29
C GLU A 148 -10.93 -0.60 -2.68
N THR A 149 -10.08 -0.89 -1.70
CA THR A 149 -8.71 -1.36 -1.93
C THR A 149 -8.70 -2.70 -2.66
N LEU A 150 -9.54 -3.63 -2.24
CA LEU A 150 -9.68 -4.93 -2.88
C LEU A 150 -10.17 -4.78 -4.33
N ARG A 151 -11.17 -3.94 -4.55
CA ARG A 151 -11.70 -3.66 -5.90
C ARG A 151 -10.63 -3.08 -6.81
N SER A 152 -9.86 -2.11 -6.35
CA SER A 152 -8.78 -1.50 -7.11
C SER A 152 -7.69 -2.52 -7.48
N ALA A 153 -7.30 -3.38 -6.54
CA ALA A 153 -6.30 -4.41 -6.78
C ALA A 153 -6.80 -5.47 -7.78
N VAL A 154 -8.01 -5.97 -7.60
CA VAL A 154 -8.60 -6.97 -8.49
C VAL A 154 -8.77 -6.42 -9.90
N THR A 155 -9.22 -5.18 -10.05
CA THR A 155 -9.33 -4.52 -11.35
C THR A 155 -7.98 -4.42 -12.06
N ALA A 156 -6.92 -4.05 -11.33
CA ALA A 156 -5.57 -3.97 -11.88
C ALA A 156 -5.01 -5.33 -12.31
N LEU A 157 -5.38 -6.39 -11.60
CA LEU A 157 -4.94 -7.78 -11.87
C LEU A 157 -5.77 -8.49 -12.94
N SER A 158 -6.91 -7.95 -13.33
CA SER A 158 -7.77 -8.57 -14.33
C SER A 158 -7.13 -8.46 -15.72
N PRO A 159 -7.20 -9.52 -16.54
CA PRO A 159 -6.69 -9.48 -17.91
C PRO A 159 -7.43 -8.41 -18.72
N ARG A 160 -6.67 -7.69 -19.55
CA ARG A 160 -7.22 -6.72 -20.53
C ARG A 160 -7.71 -7.41 -21.78
#